data_f5adbea6ef5343a09e72f35e65e912e7
#
_entry.id   f5adbea6ef5343a09e72f35e65e912e7
#
_cell.length_a   1.000
_cell.length_b   1.000
_cell.length_c   1.000
_cell.angle_alpha   90.00
_cell.angle_beta   90.00
_cell.angle_gamma   90.00
#
_symmetry.space_group_name_H-M   'P 1'
#
loop_
_entity.id
_entity.type
_entity.pdbx_description
1 polymer ?
#
loop_
_entity_poly.entity_id
_entity_poly.type
_entity_poly.pdbx_seq_one_letter_code
_entity_poly.pdbx_strand_id
1 'polypeptide(L)'
;VNRNPYLITDNVFTKTVKASENPDLKALADSLGAGTDCLNIKNYITGDTDERPVSKDSLKDFLNNCSNITFSFYPERNFYASLKGGSCLGISLLEILAHNGLISPSDIKSDAKYLKDISYTEDVGKYITDYQVLQCQQEFDLYNHWFRCRKSNEEKVTRLLEDAETATKNGKYFLINFFTPTFGHAVTGIGITDGLWTYNDINYDKCILTLDSNVVNQLTGEKGFSEKTCIYVNSETKQFYIPAYDCNSENDSEIFSMADDKLFNYRGTIKPTDSTDTDISLINEFIVYNNSKSDFSITVTNPDGTTYDGINDSYKHFSASETNHYYFLDGSSFQIESKNPNKKSIFLTHIINERRHIIPSASGGDASFDIDDNKVKISSLNNEEIEYDLDIRFNEDEYNFSPHNNFEFIGPTDNEVWFEQADEGIIIGGDKGIKCNVYSYDMLFNGKGKPVSSMENQKSVNVTAYKSLLVTFDDYNNLMFKIDTDDDGVYESVQQQGDANADGVIDASDASTILAGYANASSGKQDYLNERICDYNLDGKVDASDASAVLAYYADISSGKTE
;
A
#
# COMPACT_ATOMS: atom_id res chain seq x y z
N VAL A 1 -8.75 7.46 -14.80
CA VAL A 1 -9.39 8.78 -15.08
C VAL A 1 -9.14 9.63 -13.85
N ASN A 2 -8.07 10.43 -13.88
CA ASN A 2 -7.74 11.41 -12.86
C ASN A 2 -8.91 12.39 -12.68
N ARG A 3 -9.74 12.14 -11.71
CA ARG A 3 -10.64 13.16 -11.18
C ARG A 3 -9.88 13.86 -10.06
N ASN A 4 -9.37 15.04 -10.36
CA ASN A 4 -8.94 15.97 -9.34
C ASN A 4 -10.22 16.49 -8.62
N PRO A 5 -10.58 16.00 -7.41
CA PRO A 5 -11.84 16.37 -6.76
C PRO A 5 -11.79 17.77 -6.13
N TYR A 6 -10.68 18.49 -6.25
CA TYR A 6 -10.38 19.66 -5.43
C TYR A 6 -10.41 21.00 -6.18
N LEU A 7 -10.92 21.03 -7.40
CA LEU A 7 -11.28 22.31 -8.03
C LEU A 7 -12.64 22.76 -7.51
N ILE A 8 -12.64 23.57 -6.47
CA ILE A 8 -13.84 24.29 -6.01
C ILE A 8 -14.22 25.28 -7.11
N THR A 9 -15.17 24.89 -7.95
CA THR A 9 -15.73 25.75 -9.00
C THR A 9 -16.85 26.62 -8.42
N ASP A 10 -16.86 27.90 -8.76
CA ASP A 10 -17.74 28.93 -8.20
C ASP A 10 -19.25 28.77 -8.46
N ASN A 11 -19.74 27.68 -9.03
CA ASN A 11 -21.04 27.70 -9.72
C ASN A 11 -22.22 26.99 -9.05
N VAL A 12 -22.22 26.67 -7.77
CA VAL A 12 -23.38 25.93 -7.17
C VAL A 12 -23.84 26.45 -5.81
N PHE A 13 -23.89 27.77 -5.54
CA PHE A 13 -24.50 28.18 -4.27
C PHE A 13 -25.38 29.41 -4.45
N THR A 14 -26.69 29.19 -4.40
CA THR A 14 -27.65 30.26 -4.13
C THR A 14 -27.69 30.54 -2.62
N LYS A 15 -26.95 31.54 -2.18
CA LYS A 15 -26.99 32.04 -0.79
C LYS A 15 -28.25 32.84 -0.58
N THR A 16 -29.16 32.37 0.27
CA THR A 16 -30.24 33.24 0.81
C THR A 16 -29.89 33.58 2.23
N VAL A 17 -29.11 34.65 2.44
CA VAL A 17 -28.76 35.14 3.77
C VAL A 17 -29.42 36.51 3.92
N LYS A 18 -30.11 36.73 5.05
CA LYS A 18 -30.47 38.09 5.49
C LYS A 18 -29.19 38.79 5.97
N ALA A 19 -28.66 39.66 5.13
CA ALA A 19 -27.31 40.23 5.24
C ALA A 19 -27.06 41.18 6.45
N SER A 20 -27.99 41.36 7.37
CA SER A 20 -27.87 42.38 8.43
C SER A 20 -27.57 41.84 9.84
N GLU A 21 -27.44 40.52 10.03
CA GLU A 21 -27.29 39.93 11.37
C GLU A 21 -26.05 39.03 11.53
N ASN A 22 -25.34 38.71 10.46
CA ASN A 22 -24.16 37.86 10.53
C ASN A 22 -22.88 38.70 10.62
N PRO A 23 -21.88 38.27 11.39
CA PRO A 23 -20.58 38.92 11.41
C PRO A 23 -19.89 38.83 10.03
N ASP A 24 -19.03 39.82 9.74
CA ASP A 24 -18.09 39.73 8.63
C ASP A 24 -17.04 38.67 8.96
N LEU A 25 -17.22 37.45 8.41
CA LEU A 25 -16.36 36.32 8.71
C LEU A 25 -14.92 36.53 8.23
N LYS A 26 -14.73 37.30 7.15
CA LYS A 26 -13.37 37.60 6.66
C LYS A 26 -12.65 38.54 7.61
N ALA A 27 -13.30 39.64 8.03
CA ALA A 27 -12.73 40.57 8.99
C ALA A 27 -12.44 39.89 10.35
N LEU A 28 -13.33 38.99 10.79
CA LEU A 28 -13.12 38.20 11.99
C LEU A 28 -11.93 37.26 11.85
N ALA A 29 -11.82 36.50 10.74
CA ALA A 29 -10.69 35.62 10.47
C ALA A 29 -9.36 36.38 10.46
N ASP A 30 -9.33 37.55 9.81
CA ASP A 30 -8.11 38.39 9.77
C ASP A 30 -7.72 38.86 11.19
N SER A 31 -8.70 39.18 12.04
CA SER A 31 -8.45 39.54 13.44
C SER A 31 -7.92 38.39 14.28
N LEU A 32 -8.20 37.15 13.89
CA LEU A 32 -7.72 35.92 14.51
C LEU A 32 -6.38 35.42 13.91
N GLY A 33 -5.77 36.15 12.98
CA GLY A 33 -4.45 35.84 12.45
C GLY A 33 -4.45 35.14 11.09
N ALA A 34 -5.60 34.92 10.45
CA ALA A 34 -5.66 34.21 9.17
C ALA A 34 -4.74 34.80 8.09
N GLY A 35 -4.53 36.13 8.11
CA GLY A 35 -3.66 36.84 7.17
C GLY A 35 -2.15 36.64 7.39
N THR A 36 -1.72 36.06 8.53
CA THR A 36 -0.30 35.86 8.88
C THR A 36 0.08 34.41 9.13
N ASP A 37 -0.86 33.61 9.63
CA ASP A 37 -0.63 32.28 10.19
C ASP A 37 -1.06 31.13 9.24
N CYS A 38 -1.47 31.46 8.02
CA CYS A 38 -1.75 30.50 6.97
C CYS A 38 -0.48 30.21 6.15
N LEU A 39 -0.09 28.97 6.07
CA LEU A 39 1.00 28.54 5.18
C LEU A 39 0.62 28.74 3.70
N ASN A 40 1.47 29.42 2.93
CA ASN A 40 1.23 29.65 1.50
C ASN A 40 1.65 28.43 0.65
N ILE A 41 1.15 27.25 1.04
CA ILE A 41 1.47 25.96 0.41
C ILE A 41 0.16 25.21 0.15
N LYS A 42 -0.03 24.70 -1.06
CA LYS A 42 -1.18 23.86 -1.38
C LYS A 42 -1.07 22.50 -0.71
N ASN A 43 -2.21 21.92 -0.34
CA ASN A 43 -2.29 20.55 0.14
C ASN A 43 -1.68 19.55 -0.83
N TYR A 44 -1.88 19.76 -2.13
CA TYR A 44 -1.19 19.04 -3.18
C TYR A 44 0.13 19.72 -3.52
N ILE A 45 1.20 19.16 -3.05
CA ILE A 45 2.53 19.42 -3.57
C ILE A 45 2.68 18.49 -4.76
N THR A 46 2.00 18.79 -5.84
CA THR A 46 2.09 17.99 -7.04
C THR A 46 3.15 18.55 -7.98
N GLY A 47 4.26 17.91 -8.05
CA GLY A 47 4.77 17.49 -9.35
C GLY A 47 4.22 16.08 -9.63
N ASP A 48 4.21 15.66 -10.86
CA ASP A 48 3.91 14.28 -11.30
C ASP A 48 4.94 13.25 -10.79
N THR A 49 5.58 13.50 -9.68
CA THR A 49 6.57 12.64 -9.06
C THR A 49 6.03 12.23 -7.70
N ASP A 50 5.80 10.95 -7.55
CA ASP A 50 5.30 10.28 -6.35
C ASP A 50 6.24 10.37 -5.13
N GLU A 51 7.33 11.13 -5.24
CA GLU A 51 8.37 11.23 -4.24
C GLU A 51 8.18 12.46 -3.36
N ARG A 52 7.60 12.26 -2.18
CA ARG A 52 7.69 13.25 -1.13
C ARG A 52 8.99 13.07 -0.36
N PRO A 53 9.68 14.18 -0.04
CA PRO A 53 10.88 14.08 0.76
C PRO A 53 10.52 13.61 2.18
N VAL A 54 10.97 12.43 2.53
CA VAL A 54 10.88 11.88 3.89
C VAL A 54 12.30 11.68 4.39
N SER A 55 12.58 12.14 5.62
CA SER A 55 13.88 11.89 6.20
C SER A 55 13.96 10.46 6.75
N LYS A 56 15.17 9.86 6.74
CA LYS A 56 15.42 8.56 7.37
C LYS A 56 15.05 8.59 8.87
N ASP A 57 15.20 9.73 9.52
CA ASP A 57 14.84 9.90 10.93
C ASP A 57 13.32 9.95 11.14
N SER A 58 12.55 10.56 10.23
CA SER A 58 11.09 10.51 10.28
C SER A 58 10.58 9.08 10.15
N LEU A 59 11.20 8.30 9.27
CA LEU A 59 10.89 6.90 9.11
C LEU A 59 11.22 6.08 10.35
N LYS A 60 12.42 6.29 10.94
CA LYS A 60 12.81 5.66 12.19
C LYS A 60 11.86 6.00 13.32
N ASP A 61 11.49 7.27 13.43
CA ASP A 61 10.52 7.73 14.42
C ASP A 61 9.14 7.11 14.20
N PHE A 62 8.73 7.00 12.95
CA PHE A 62 7.50 6.31 12.60
C PHE A 62 7.53 4.85 13.07
N LEU A 63 8.54 4.07 12.70
CA LEU A 63 8.69 2.68 13.11
C LEU A 63 8.76 2.51 14.64
N ASN A 64 9.38 3.46 15.35
CA ASN A 64 9.47 3.42 16.81
C ASN A 64 8.14 3.70 17.53
N ASN A 65 7.26 4.48 16.91
CA ASN A 65 6.04 4.99 17.55
C ASN A 65 4.74 4.57 16.84
N CYS A 66 4.82 3.70 15.82
CA CYS A 66 3.64 3.23 15.11
C CYS A 66 2.67 2.44 16.01
N SER A 67 1.40 2.51 15.69
CA SER A 67 0.35 1.82 16.42
C SER A 67 0.26 0.35 16.04
N ASN A 68 0.28 -0.54 17.03
CA ASN A 68 0.03 -1.97 16.82
C ASN A 68 -1.41 -2.29 16.42
N ILE A 69 -2.33 -1.33 16.47
CA ILE A 69 -3.76 -1.55 16.17
C ILE A 69 -4.03 -1.37 14.68
N THR A 70 -3.51 -0.29 14.10
CA THR A 70 -3.71 0.02 12.68
C THR A 70 -2.77 -0.79 11.81
N PHE A 71 -1.65 -1.21 12.35
CA PHE A 71 -0.53 -1.83 11.67
C PHE A 71 -0.46 -3.35 11.80
N SER A 72 -1.57 -4.01 12.09
CA SER A 72 -1.59 -5.47 12.22
C SER A 72 -1.23 -6.20 10.92
N PHE A 73 -1.23 -5.53 9.76
CA PHE A 73 -0.96 -6.17 8.48
C PHE A 73 -0.03 -5.43 7.53
N TYR A 74 0.06 -4.08 7.53
CA TYR A 74 0.89 -3.34 6.56
C TYR A 74 1.22 -1.91 7.07
N PRO A 75 2.13 -1.74 8.03
CA PRO A 75 2.49 -0.41 8.55
C PRO A 75 3.04 0.52 7.49
N GLU A 76 3.89 0.03 6.61
CA GLU A 76 4.41 0.74 5.46
C GLU A 76 3.31 1.29 4.57
N ARG A 77 2.36 0.44 4.14
CA ARG A 77 1.25 0.87 3.30
C ARG A 77 0.50 2.05 3.90
N ASN A 78 0.29 2.05 5.21
CA ASN A 78 -0.37 3.15 5.89
C ASN A 78 0.51 4.39 5.95
N PHE A 79 1.82 4.23 6.14
CA PHE A 79 2.78 5.31 6.09
C PHE A 79 2.76 5.99 4.72
N TYR A 80 2.89 5.24 3.66
CA TYR A 80 2.85 5.74 2.29
C TYR A 80 1.47 6.25 1.89
N ALA A 81 0.38 5.57 2.26
CA ALA A 81 -0.97 6.07 2.05
C ALA A 81 -1.18 7.42 2.74
N SER A 82 -0.58 7.62 3.91
CA SER A 82 -0.61 8.91 4.61
C SER A 82 0.13 10.01 3.87
N LEU A 83 1.14 9.67 3.09
CA LEU A 83 1.90 10.60 2.27
C LEU A 83 1.22 10.91 0.93
N LYS A 84 0.64 9.89 0.28
CA LYS A 84 0.04 10.03 -1.04
C LYS A 84 -1.32 10.75 -1.01
N GLY A 85 -2.08 10.62 0.06
CA GLY A 85 -3.42 11.22 0.22
C GLY A 85 -3.48 12.74 0.34
N GLY A 86 -2.38 13.46 0.37
CA GLY A 86 -2.35 14.91 0.61
C GLY A 86 -1.48 15.27 1.81
N SER A 87 -1.23 16.56 2.02
CA SER A 87 -0.44 17.10 3.15
C SER A 87 -1.28 17.92 4.12
N CYS A 88 -2.60 17.74 4.09
CA CYS A 88 -3.54 18.57 4.83
C CYS A 88 -3.28 18.57 6.34
N LEU A 89 -3.02 17.39 6.92
CA LEU A 89 -2.72 17.28 8.34
C LEU A 89 -1.39 17.96 8.69
N GLY A 90 -0.31 17.69 7.92
CA GLY A 90 0.99 18.30 8.16
C GLY A 90 0.95 19.83 8.08
N ILE A 91 0.24 20.37 7.09
CA ILE A 91 0.05 21.83 6.96
C ILE A 91 -0.75 22.38 8.15
N SER A 92 -1.88 21.77 8.49
CA SER A 92 -2.72 22.22 9.61
C SER A 92 -1.97 22.16 10.94
N LEU A 93 -1.20 21.11 11.19
CA LEU A 93 -0.40 21.00 12.42
C LEU A 93 0.67 22.08 12.51
N LEU A 94 1.36 22.41 11.42
CA LEU A 94 2.35 23.50 11.41
C LEU A 94 1.69 24.85 11.69
N GLU A 95 0.51 25.12 11.14
CA GLU A 95 -0.26 26.34 11.42
C GLU A 95 -0.65 26.44 12.90
N ILE A 96 -1.17 25.35 13.46
CA ILE A 96 -1.57 25.27 14.87
C ILE A 96 -0.36 25.46 15.79
N LEU A 97 0.72 24.73 15.56
CA LEU A 97 1.91 24.77 16.39
C LEU A 97 2.58 26.15 16.37
N ALA A 98 2.67 26.79 15.20
CA ALA A 98 3.24 28.11 15.07
C ALA A 98 2.37 29.18 15.74
N HIS A 99 1.05 29.18 15.51
CA HIS A 99 0.13 30.13 16.16
C HIS A 99 0.12 29.96 17.69
N ASN A 100 0.12 28.71 18.16
CA ASN A 100 0.11 28.40 19.58
C ASN A 100 1.49 28.63 20.28
N GLY A 101 2.51 29.03 19.52
CA GLY A 101 3.83 29.38 20.03
C GLY A 101 4.71 28.18 20.40
N LEU A 102 4.39 27.01 19.86
CA LEU A 102 5.17 25.77 20.09
C LEU A 102 6.34 25.63 19.13
N ILE A 103 6.23 26.20 17.93
CA ILE A 103 7.32 26.38 16.96
C ILE A 103 7.32 27.81 16.45
N SER A 104 8.44 28.25 15.89
CA SER A 104 8.55 29.54 15.21
C SER A 104 8.52 29.36 13.69
N PRO A 105 7.95 30.28 12.90
CA PRO A 105 8.08 30.25 11.44
C PRO A 105 9.54 30.16 10.98
N SER A 106 10.48 30.75 11.73
CA SER A 106 11.92 30.66 11.47
C SER A 106 12.52 29.27 11.71
N ASP A 107 11.85 28.39 12.44
CA ASP A 107 12.27 26.98 12.58
C ASP A 107 12.00 26.19 11.29
N ILE A 108 10.96 26.59 10.55
CA ILE A 108 10.59 25.96 9.28
C ILE A 108 11.43 26.53 8.13
N LYS A 109 11.60 27.85 8.12
CA LYS A 109 12.40 28.57 7.12
C LYS A 109 13.08 29.77 7.80
N SER A 110 14.39 29.76 7.84
CA SER A 110 15.23 30.64 8.67
C SER A 110 14.98 32.15 8.51
N ASP A 111 14.50 32.60 7.35
CA ASP A 111 14.20 34.00 7.04
C ASP A 111 12.69 34.34 7.21
N ALA A 112 11.85 33.38 7.54
CA ALA A 112 10.43 33.61 7.68
C ALA A 112 10.05 34.30 8.99
N LYS A 113 9.29 35.38 8.89
CA LYS A 113 8.71 36.07 10.04
C LYS A 113 7.31 35.56 10.36
N TYR A 114 6.55 35.23 9.34
CA TYR A 114 5.18 34.72 9.43
C TYR A 114 5.05 33.46 8.57
N LEU A 115 4.08 32.60 8.86
CA LEU A 115 3.85 31.38 8.06
C LEU A 115 3.52 31.71 6.59
N LYS A 116 2.83 32.81 6.32
CA LYS A 116 2.54 33.27 4.96
C LYS A 116 3.79 33.53 4.10
N ASP A 117 4.92 33.83 4.73
CA ASP A 117 6.19 34.11 4.06
C ASP A 117 6.90 32.83 3.60
N ILE A 118 6.39 31.67 4.02
CA ILE A 118 6.94 30.36 3.70
C ILE A 118 6.32 29.85 2.40
N SER A 119 7.14 29.75 1.37
CA SER A 119 6.82 29.02 0.13
C SER A 119 7.41 27.62 0.17
N TYR A 120 6.88 26.72 -0.64
CA TYR A 120 7.38 25.38 -0.73
C TYR A 120 8.85 25.34 -1.18
N THR A 121 9.65 24.59 -0.43
CA THR A 121 10.98 24.09 -0.78
C THR A 121 11.03 22.64 -0.32
N GLU A 122 12.02 21.88 -0.75
CA GLU A 122 12.21 20.49 -0.31
C GLU A 122 12.32 20.39 1.22
N ASP A 123 13.09 21.27 1.86
CA ASP A 123 13.20 21.30 3.32
C ASP A 123 11.88 21.59 4.02
N VAL A 124 11.09 22.52 3.50
CA VAL A 124 9.73 22.79 4.00
C VAL A 124 8.83 21.56 3.77
N GLY A 125 8.99 20.88 2.63
CA GLY A 125 8.31 19.63 2.33
C GLY A 125 8.59 18.54 3.37
N LYS A 126 9.85 18.39 3.80
CA LYS A 126 10.23 17.47 4.89
C LYS A 126 9.50 17.78 6.20
N TYR A 127 9.44 19.05 6.59
CA TYR A 127 8.66 19.45 7.77
C TYR A 127 7.20 19.07 7.66
N ILE A 128 6.57 19.40 6.54
CA ILE A 128 5.16 19.08 6.31
C ILE A 128 4.95 17.57 6.38
N THR A 129 5.84 16.79 5.77
CA THR A 129 5.77 15.33 5.75
C THR A 129 5.92 14.74 7.15
N ASP A 130 6.87 15.23 7.93
CA ASP A 130 7.10 14.77 9.31
C ASP A 130 5.85 14.95 10.19
N TYR A 131 5.14 16.05 10.01
CA TYR A 131 3.87 16.25 10.69
C TYR A 131 2.70 15.50 10.06
N GLN A 132 2.73 15.26 8.74
CA GLN A 132 1.71 14.45 8.06
C GLN A 132 1.68 13.01 8.58
N VAL A 133 2.84 12.40 8.80
CA VAL A 133 2.95 11.01 9.27
C VAL A 133 2.58 10.84 10.75
N LEU A 134 2.38 11.91 11.51
CA LEU A 134 1.88 11.82 12.88
C LEU A 134 0.54 11.11 13.00
N GLN A 135 -0.30 11.16 11.94
CA GLN A 135 -1.57 10.44 11.93
C GLN A 135 -1.41 8.92 12.11
N CYS A 136 -0.23 8.39 11.80
CA CYS A 136 0.10 6.98 11.92
C CYS A 136 0.68 6.62 13.30
N GLN A 137 0.91 7.58 14.18
CA GLN A 137 1.40 7.28 15.53
C GLN A 137 0.30 6.71 16.43
N GLN A 138 0.72 5.85 17.35
CA GLN A 138 -0.19 5.08 18.19
C GLN A 138 -1.24 5.95 18.88
N GLU A 139 -0.85 7.05 19.49
CA GLU A 139 -1.79 7.88 20.26
C GLU A 139 -2.74 8.65 19.38
N PHE A 140 -2.24 9.19 18.26
CA PHE A 140 -3.05 9.90 17.30
C PHE A 140 -4.07 8.96 16.63
N ASP A 141 -3.62 7.79 16.23
CA ASP A 141 -4.44 6.78 15.60
C ASP A 141 -5.47 6.18 16.55
N LEU A 142 -5.10 5.90 17.80
CA LEU A 142 -6.03 5.47 18.85
C LEU A 142 -7.12 6.51 19.11
N TYR A 143 -6.75 7.80 19.14
CA TYR A 143 -7.70 8.88 19.33
C TYR A 143 -8.68 8.96 18.14
N ASN A 144 -8.17 8.94 16.90
CA ASN A 144 -9.00 8.92 15.70
C ASN A 144 -9.95 7.72 15.69
N HIS A 145 -9.42 6.53 15.95
CA HIS A 145 -10.20 5.30 15.96
C HIS A 145 -11.29 5.34 17.05
N TRP A 146 -10.94 5.81 18.24
CA TRP A 146 -11.89 5.91 19.34
C TRP A 146 -13.03 6.88 19.02
N PHE A 147 -12.72 8.05 18.46
CA PHE A 147 -13.75 9.00 18.05
C PHE A 147 -14.62 8.47 16.91
N ARG A 148 -14.01 7.92 15.88
CA ARG A 148 -14.75 7.41 14.71
C ARG A 148 -15.66 6.24 15.04
N CYS A 149 -15.16 5.27 15.80
CA CYS A 149 -15.86 3.99 16.01
C CYS A 149 -16.70 3.95 17.30
N ARG A 150 -16.45 4.83 18.27
CA ARG A 150 -17.04 4.75 19.61
C ARG A 150 -17.95 5.91 19.96
N LYS A 151 -17.92 7.00 19.19
CA LYS A 151 -18.72 8.20 19.43
C LYS A 151 -19.78 8.37 18.36
N SER A 152 -20.98 8.79 18.76
CA SER A 152 -22.04 9.21 17.85
C SER A 152 -21.65 10.52 17.15
N ASN A 153 -22.29 10.84 16.03
CA ASN A 153 -22.07 12.13 15.35
C ASN A 153 -22.46 13.31 16.25
N GLU A 154 -23.50 13.18 17.05
CA GLU A 154 -23.89 14.19 18.01
C GLU A 154 -22.80 14.46 19.07
N GLU A 155 -22.20 13.40 19.65
CA GLU A 155 -21.09 13.53 20.59
C GLU A 155 -19.86 14.19 19.95
N LYS A 156 -19.55 13.82 18.68
CA LYS A 156 -18.44 14.41 17.92
C LYS A 156 -18.63 15.91 17.70
N VAL A 157 -19.82 16.32 17.25
CA VAL A 157 -20.14 17.74 17.03
C VAL A 157 -20.23 18.53 18.34
N THR A 158 -20.75 17.91 19.41
CA THR A 158 -20.75 18.55 20.76
C THR A 158 -19.32 18.85 21.20
N ARG A 159 -18.41 17.89 21.08
CA ARG A 159 -17.00 18.09 21.41
C ARG A 159 -16.32 19.13 20.52
N LEU A 160 -16.63 19.13 19.22
CA LEU A 160 -16.13 20.13 18.28
C LEU A 160 -16.50 21.56 18.71
N LEU A 161 -17.74 21.78 19.14
CA LEU A 161 -18.21 23.09 19.65
C LEU A 161 -17.47 23.50 20.94
N GLU A 162 -17.35 22.58 21.90
CA GLU A 162 -16.63 22.83 23.17
C GLU A 162 -15.16 23.17 22.91
N ASP A 163 -14.48 22.44 22.04
CA ASP A 163 -13.08 22.70 21.67
C ASP A 163 -12.93 24.03 20.94
N ALA A 164 -13.84 24.36 20.01
CA ALA A 164 -13.83 25.62 19.28
C ALA A 164 -14.05 26.82 20.22
N GLU A 165 -15.01 26.76 21.14
CA GLU A 165 -15.28 27.82 22.13
C GLU A 165 -14.07 27.98 23.08
N THR A 166 -13.50 26.86 23.55
CA THR A 166 -12.34 26.87 24.44
C THR A 166 -11.11 27.46 23.74
N ALA A 167 -10.84 27.03 22.52
CA ALA A 167 -9.72 27.51 21.71
C ALA A 167 -9.85 29.01 21.42
N THR A 168 -11.03 29.44 20.97
CA THR A 168 -11.31 30.87 20.72
C THR A 168 -11.10 31.73 21.97
N LYS A 169 -11.62 31.29 23.11
CA LYS A 169 -11.45 32.00 24.39
C LYS A 169 -9.99 32.14 24.80
N ASN A 170 -9.17 31.16 24.47
CA ASN A 170 -7.74 31.14 24.82
C ASN A 170 -6.84 31.70 23.71
N GLY A 171 -7.39 32.19 22.60
CA GLY A 171 -6.63 32.66 21.45
C GLY A 171 -5.74 31.58 20.83
N LYS A 172 -6.24 30.36 20.73
CA LYS A 172 -5.51 29.22 20.21
C LYS A 172 -6.15 28.66 18.95
N TYR A 173 -5.35 28.03 18.10
CA TYR A 173 -5.82 27.23 17.00
C TYR A 173 -5.92 25.75 17.42
N PHE A 174 -6.74 24.98 16.70
CA PHE A 174 -6.98 23.55 16.98
C PHE A 174 -7.23 22.77 15.69
N LEU A 175 -7.00 21.45 15.74
CA LEU A 175 -7.17 20.57 14.59
C LEU A 175 -8.63 20.13 14.45
N ILE A 176 -9.12 20.15 13.22
CA ILE A 176 -10.42 19.59 12.84
C ILE A 176 -10.19 18.57 11.73
N ASN A 177 -10.70 17.36 11.95
CA ASN A 177 -10.72 16.30 10.93
C ASN A 177 -12.16 16.06 10.49
N PHE A 178 -12.38 15.91 9.19
CA PHE A 178 -13.66 15.45 8.67
C PHE A 178 -13.46 14.37 7.61
N PHE A 179 -14.45 13.50 7.50
CA PHE A 179 -14.46 12.38 6.59
C PHE A 179 -15.77 12.36 5.85
N THR A 180 -15.68 12.23 4.54
CA THR A 180 -16.81 11.92 3.66
C THR A 180 -16.73 10.44 3.29
N PRO A 181 -17.72 9.86 2.61
CA PRO A 181 -17.63 8.49 2.13
C PRO A 181 -16.45 8.20 1.19
N THR A 182 -15.84 9.23 0.61
CA THR A 182 -14.82 9.11 -0.43
C THR A 182 -13.43 9.62 -0.04
N PHE A 183 -13.31 10.48 0.97
CA PHE A 183 -12.01 11.03 1.40
C PHE A 183 -12.05 11.55 2.85
N GLY A 184 -10.85 11.69 3.44
CA GLY A 184 -10.64 12.39 4.71
C GLY A 184 -9.87 13.68 4.47
N HIS A 185 -10.10 14.71 5.32
CA HIS A 185 -9.39 15.99 5.26
C HIS A 185 -9.17 16.58 6.65
N ALA A 186 -8.06 17.29 6.81
CA ALA A 186 -7.71 18.00 8.01
C ALA A 186 -7.63 19.51 7.72
N VAL A 187 -8.19 20.32 8.61
CA VAL A 187 -8.17 21.78 8.53
C VAL A 187 -7.85 22.40 9.89
N THR A 188 -7.34 23.62 9.87
CA THR A 188 -7.02 24.38 11.07
C THR A 188 -8.24 25.18 11.52
N GLY A 189 -8.81 24.88 12.68
CA GLY A 189 -9.83 25.69 13.33
C GLY A 189 -9.19 26.91 13.98
N ILE A 190 -9.68 28.11 13.65
CA ILE A 190 -9.11 29.39 14.15
C ILE A 190 -10.02 30.15 15.10
N GLY A 191 -11.30 29.80 15.15
CA GLY A 191 -12.26 30.44 16.06
C GLY A 191 -13.69 30.05 15.75
N ILE A 192 -14.60 30.47 16.61
CA ILE A 192 -16.04 30.26 16.47
C ILE A 192 -16.80 31.55 16.69
N THR A 193 -17.92 31.73 16.01
CA THR A 193 -18.83 32.88 16.19
C THR A 193 -20.28 32.48 16.07
N ASP A 194 -21.14 33.26 16.71
CA ASP A 194 -22.59 33.16 16.57
C ASP A 194 -23.05 33.88 15.31
N GLY A 195 -24.18 33.45 14.76
CA GLY A 195 -24.85 34.09 13.64
C GLY A 195 -26.09 33.32 13.22
N LEU A 196 -26.60 33.61 12.03
CA LEU A 196 -27.75 32.91 11.48
C LEU A 196 -27.53 32.63 9.99
N TRP A 197 -27.22 31.40 9.67
CA TRP A 197 -27.02 30.95 8.29
C TRP A 197 -28.03 29.88 7.92
N THR A 198 -28.45 29.83 6.66
CA THR A 198 -29.37 28.81 6.15
C THR A 198 -28.77 28.17 4.90
N TYR A 199 -28.64 26.89 4.95
CA TYR A 199 -28.22 26.05 3.82
C TYR A 199 -29.16 24.82 3.72
N ASN A 200 -29.63 24.49 2.53
CA ASN A 200 -30.55 23.38 2.30
C ASN A 200 -31.76 23.35 3.29
N ASP A 201 -32.36 24.52 3.53
CA ASP A 201 -33.46 24.71 4.47
C ASP A 201 -33.17 24.40 5.96
N ILE A 202 -31.89 24.16 6.29
CA ILE A 202 -31.44 23.97 7.67
C ILE A 202 -30.79 25.27 8.19
N ASN A 203 -31.18 25.65 9.39
CA ASN A 203 -30.59 26.82 10.06
C ASN A 203 -29.42 26.44 10.93
N TYR A 204 -28.34 27.22 10.86
CA TYR A 204 -27.11 27.06 11.63
C TYR A 204 -26.88 28.33 12.42
N ASP A 205 -26.63 28.20 13.73
CA ASP A 205 -26.45 29.30 14.66
C ASP A 205 -24.98 29.52 15.06
N LYS A 206 -24.09 28.62 14.68
CA LYS A 206 -22.64 28.69 14.92
C LYS A 206 -21.88 28.57 13.60
N CYS A 207 -20.76 29.30 13.52
CA CYS A 207 -19.80 29.18 12.42
C CYS A 207 -18.40 29.04 12.99
N ILE A 208 -17.75 27.92 12.71
CA ILE A 208 -16.33 27.69 13.02
C ILE A 208 -15.52 28.14 11.81
N LEU A 209 -14.62 29.09 12.03
CA LEU A 209 -13.72 29.62 11.02
C LEU A 209 -12.53 28.69 10.87
N THR A 210 -12.13 28.43 9.62
CA THR A 210 -11.04 27.50 9.32
C THR A 210 -10.02 28.10 8.34
N LEU A 211 -8.76 27.66 8.44
CA LEU A 211 -7.77 27.72 7.37
C LEU A 211 -7.74 26.36 6.69
N ASP A 212 -7.83 26.38 5.38
CA ASP A 212 -7.90 25.17 4.58
C ASP A 212 -6.85 25.19 3.46
N SER A 213 -5.96 24.20 3.50
CA SER A 213 -4.86 24.07 2.54
C SER A 213 -5.31 23.78 1.08
N ASN A 214 -6.58 23.38 0.88
CA ASN A 214 -7.17 23.21 -0.46
C ASN A 214 -7.66 24.51 -1.09
N VAL A 215 -7.83 25.56 -0.27
CA VAL A 215 -8.34 26.84 -0.77
C VAL A 215 -7.20 27.71 -1.29
N VAL A 216 -7.28 28.03 -2.56
CA VAL A 216 -6.41 29.04 -3.19
C VAL A 216 -7.30 30.14 -3.72
N ASN A 217 -7.01 31.39 -3.36
CA ASN A 217 -7.64 32.54 -4.01
C ASN A 217 -7.18 32.56 -5.48
N GLN A 218 -8.08 32.22 -6.40
CA GLN A 218 -7.77 32.14 -7.83
C GLN A 218 -7.35 33.49 -8.45
N LEU A 219 -7.74 34.61 -7.82
CA LEU A 219 -7.43 35.94 -8.32
C LEU A 219 -6.06 36.46 -7.89
N THR A 220 -5.60 36.10 -6.70
CA THR A 220 -4.33 36.59 -6.14
C THR A 220 -3.27 35.50 -6.05
N GLY A 221 -3.65 34.23 -6.21
CA GLY A 221 -2.78 33.08 -5.97
C GLY A 221 -2.41 32.88 -4.49
N GLU A 222 -2.95 33.72 -3.61
CA GLU A 222 -2.73 33.63 -2.17
C GLU A 222 -3.68 32.63 -1.55
N LYS A 223 -3.17 31.82 -0.65
CA LYS A 223 -3.98 31.03 0.25
C LYS A 223 -4.58 31.93 1.30
N GLY A 224 -5.75 31.63 1.68
CA GLY A 224 -6.43 32.43 2.67
C GLY A 224 -7.72 31.80 3.17
N PHE A 225 -8.33 32.51 4.06
CA PHE A 225 -9.64 32.22 4.58
C PHE A 225 -10.73 32.24 3.48
N SER A 226 -11.62 31.26 3.51
CA SER A 226 -12.83 31.22 2.68
C SER A 226 -14.05 30.88 3.52
N GLU A 227 -15.13 31.64 3.35
CA GLU A 227 -16.41 31.34 4.00
C GLU A 227 -16.95 29.94 3.58
N LYS A 228 -16.55 29.45 2.40
CA LYS A 228 -16.98 28.14 1.90
C LYS A 228 -16.37 26.96 2.66
N THR A 229 -15.23 27.17 3.32
CA THR A 229 -14.56 26.15 4.14
C THR A 229 -14.90 26.27 5.61
N CYS A 230 -15.63 27.31 6.03
CA CYS A 230 -16.18 27.38 7.36
C CYS A 230 -17.12 26.20 7.63
N ILE A 231 -17.17 25.80 8.90
CA ILE A 231 -18.05 24.73 9.37
C ILE A 231 -19.24 25.39 10.06
N TYR A 232 -20.39 25.28 9.44
CA TYR A 232 -21.64 25.78 9.99
C TYR A 232 -22.29 24.67 10.82
N VAL A 233 -22.67 24.99 12.05
CA VAL A 233 -23.20 24.03 13.01
C VAL A 233 -24.52 24.55 13.60
N ASN A 234 -25.51 23.69 13.69
CA ASN A 234 -26.69 23.91 14.51
C ASN A 234 -26.41 23.37 15.90
N SER A 235 -26.33 24.28 16.89
CA SER A 235 -25.93 23.92 18.25
C SER A 235 -26.96 23.08 18.99
N GLU A 236 -28.22 23.10 18.57
CA GLU A 236 -29.33 22.32 19.16
C GLU A 236 -29.35 20.89 18.55
N THR A 237 -29.44 20.80 17.21
CA THR A 237 -29.60 19.51 16.52
C THR A 237 -28.29 18.79 16.26
N LYS A 238 -27.14 19.44 16.45
CA LYS A 238 -25.79 18.95 16.16
C LYS A 238 -25.56 18.63 14.68
N GLN A 239 -26.40 19.13 13.79
CA GLN A 239 -26.16 19.07 12.37
C GLN A 239 -25.04 20.02 11.97
N PHE A 240 -24.22 19.64 11.02
CA PHE A 240 -23.15 20.46 10.48
C PHE A 240 -23.15 20.48 8.94
N TYR A 241 -22.53 21.51 8.37
CA TYR A 241 -22.34 21.66 6.93
C TYR A 241 -21.04 22.38 6.60
N ILE A 242 -20.27 21.84 5.65
CA ILE A 242 -19.07 22.45 5.07
C ILE A 242 -19.32 22.65 3.57
N PRO A 243 -19.65 23.88 3.13
CA PRO A 243 -20.11 24.12 1.75
C PRO A 243 -19.12 23.72 0.66
N ALA A 244 -17.83 23.91 0.89
CA ALA A 244 -16.78 23.59 -0.09
C ALA A 244 -16.73 22.13 -0.49
N TYR A 245 -17.17 21.24 0.40
CA TYR A 245 -17.05 19.78 0.25
C TYR A 245 -18.40 19.07 0.17
N ASP A 246 -19.49 19.82 0.24
CA ASP A 246 -20.83 19.27 0.45
C ASP A 246 -20.86 18.23 1.58
N CYS A 247 -20.03 18.47 2.61
CA CYS A 247 -19.85 17.58 3.75
C CYS A 247 -20.85 17.96 4.83
N ASN A 248 -21.74 17.05 5.18
CA ASN A 248 -22.84 17.33 6.12
C ASN A 248 -23.29 16.07 6.89
N SER A 249 -24.10 16.27 7.90
CA SER A 249 -24.62 15.20 8.76
C SER A 249 -25.56 14.20 8.06
N GLU A 250 -26.07 14.52 6.86
CA GLU A 250 -27.07 13.72 6.15
C GLU A 250 -26.44 12.75 5.16
N ASN A 251 -25.18 12.96 4.75
CA ASN A 251 -24.48 12.17 3.73
C ASN A 251 -23.41 11.22 4.27
N ASP A 252 -23.62 10.66 5.46
CA ASP A 252 -22.69 9.76 6.15
C ASP A 252 -21.29 10.37 6.39
N SER A 253 -21.20 11.71 6.44
CA SER A 253 -19.96 12.40 6.77
C SER A 253 -19.77 12.49 8.28
N GLU A 254 -18.52 12.49 8.69
CA GLU A 254 -18.11 12.59 10.10
C GLU A 254 -17.21 13.82 10.30
N ILE A 255 -17.31 14.45 11.47
CA ILE A 255 -16.44 15.56 11.85
C ILE A 255 -16.08 15.45 13.32
N PHE A 256 -14.83 15.74 13.66
CA PHE A 256 -14.39 15.84 15.06
C PHE A 256 -13.15 16.72 15.20
N SER A 257 -12.90 17.19 16.41
CA SER A 257 -11.77 18.05 16.74
C SER A 257 -10.74 17.33 17.59
N MET A 258 -9.51 17.86 17.53
CA MET A 258 -8.40 17.48 18.40
C MET A 258 -7.78 18.78 18.94
N ALA A 259 -8.14 19.14 20.16
CA ALA A 259 -7.65 20.34 20.83
C ALA A 259 -6.67 20.03 21.97
N ASP A 260 -6.34 18.78 22.19
CA ASP A 260 -5.44 18.37 23.27
C ASP A 260 -3.98 18.70 22.91
N ASP A 261 -3.42 19.70 23.60
CA ASP A 261 -2.00 20.07 23.47
C ASP A 261 -1.04 18.88 23.66
N LYS A 262 -1.45 17.82 24.34
CA LYS A 262 -0.64 16.61 24.51
C LYS A 262 -0.45 15.84 23.22
N LEU A 263 -1.44 15.85 22.31
CA LEU A 263 -1.31 15.21 21.00
C LEU A 263 -0.25 15.90 20.14
N PHE A 264 -0.08 17.21 20.33
CA PHE A 264 0.90 18.02 19.59
C PHE A 264 2.27 18.07 20.28
N ASN A 265 2.31 17.90 21.60
CA ASN A 265 3.55 17.84 22.38
C ASN A 265 4.28 16.50 22.24
N TYR A 266 3.70 15.56 21.50
CA TYR A 266 4.14 14.18 21.44
C TYR A 266 5.59 14.00 20.96
N ARG A 267 6.13 14.96 20.22
CA ARG A 267 7.48 14.88 19.65
C ARG A 267 8.46 15.97 20.07
N GLY A 268 8.04 16.93 20.86
CA GLY A 268 8.86 18.14 20.92
C GLY A 268 8.98 18.80 19.53
N THR A 269 9.87 19.71 19.35
CA THR A 269 10.18 20.30 18.04
C THR A 269 10.86 19.26 17.16
N ILE A 270 10.14 18.68 16.19
CA ILE A 270 10.76 17.90 15.13
C ILE A 270 11.62 18.86 14.33
N LYS A 271 12.92 18.63 14.34
CA LYS A 271 13.82 19.30 13.40
C LYS A 271 14.17 18.25 12.34
N PRO A 272 13.83 18.47 11.07
CA PRO A 272 14.34 17.65 10.00
C PRO A 272 15.87 17.64 10.12
N THR A 273 16.44 16.47 10.19
CA THR A 273 17.90 16.37 10.16
C THR A 273 18.38 16.67 8.76
N ASP A 274 19.58 17.26 8.64
CA ASP A 274 20.23 17.54 7.35
C ASP A 274 20.62 16.26 6.57
N SER A 275 20.07 15.09 6.92
CA SER A 275 20.34 13.86 6.19
C SER A 275 19.73 13.93 4.81
N THR A 276 20.58 13.98 3.81
CA THR A 276 20.22 14.01 2.37
C THR A 276 19.71 12.66 1.83
N ASP A 277 19.64 11.63 2.68
CA ASP A 277 19.14 10.31 2.29
C ASP A 277 17.62 10.27 2.41
N THR A 278 16.98 10.51 1.27
CA THR A 278 15.51 10.52 1.11
C THR A 278 14.96 9.25 0.47
N ASP A 279 15.79 8.22 0.33
CA ASP A 279 15.35 6.99 -0.33
C ASP A 279 14.58 6.09 0.66
N ILE A 280 13.24 6.21 0.62
CA ILE A 280 12.32 5.38 1.39
C ILE A 280 12.25 3.97 0.79
N SER A 281 12.76 3.81 -0.42
CA SER A 281 12.74 2.56 -1.16
C SER A 281 13.45 1.39 -0.47
N LEU A 282 14.03 1.64 0.71
CA LEU A 282 14.90 0.71 1.43
C LEU A 282 14.29 0.09 2.69
N ILE A 283 12.95 0.23 2.92
CA ILE A 283 12.34 -0.50 4.04
C ILE A 283 11.89 -1.86 3.56
N ASN A 284 12.45 -2.86 4.22
CA ASN A 284 12.00 -4.23 4.07
C ASN A 284 11.28 -4.64 5.37
N GLU A 285 10.08 -5.17 5.24
CA GLU A 285 9.32 -5.73 6.35
C GLU A 285 9.15 -7.23 6.15
N PHE A 286 9.46 -8.00 7.18
CA PHE A 286 9.17 -9.42 7.25
C PHE A 286 8.11 -9.67 8.31
N ILE A 287 7.02 -10.31 7.91
CA ILE A 287 5.96 -10.76 8.81
C ILE A 287 6.05 -12.27 8.92
N VAL A 288 6.36 -12.76 10.10
CA VAL A 288 6.41 -14.19 10.39
C VAL A 288 5.21 -14.60 11.24
N TYR A 289 4.42 -15.52 10.74
CA TYR A 289 3.25 -16.05 11.45
C TYR A 289 3.66 -17.09 12.50
N ASN A 290 3.32 -16.84 13.76
CA ASN A 290 3.71 -17.66 14.92
C ASN A 290 2.97 -19.01 15.04
N ASN A 291 2.06 -19.35 14.12
CA ASN A 291 1.32 -20.60 14.15
C ASN A 291 2.19 -21.85 14.01
N SER A 292 3.44 -21.67 13.61
CA SER A 292 4.43 -22.73 13.60
C SER A 292 5.35 -22.60 14.81
N LYS A 293 5.52 -23.67 15.56
CA LYS A 293 6.61 -23.79 16.54
C LYS A 293 7.96 -24.04 15.83
N SER A 294 8.14 -23.41 14.68
CA SER A 294 9.32 -23.58 13.85
C SER A 294 10.40 -22.63 14.31
N ASP A 295 11.61 -23.13 14.39
CA ASP A 295 12.79 -22.28 14.54
C ASP A 295 13.10 -21.68 13.16
N PHE A 296 13.32 -20.38 13.11
CA PHE A 296 13.74 -19.69 11.88
C PHE A 296 14.87 -18.72 12.18
N SER A 297 15.66 -18.44 11.17
CA SER A 297 16.71 -17.41 11.17
C SER A 297 16.53 -16.49 9.97
N ILE A 298 16.92 -15.24 10.12
CA ILE A 298 16.97 -14.24 9.06
C ILE A 298 18.40 -13.73 8.99
N THR A 299 19.05 -13.92 7.85
CA THR A 299 20.33 -13.32 7.54
C THR A 299 20.11 -12.20 6.53
N VAL A 300 20.54 -10.99 6.87
CA VAL A 300 20.44 -9.82 5.99
C VAL A 300 21.81 -9.54 5.39
N THR A 301 21.84 -9.29 4.08
CA THR A 301 23.05 -8.88 3.37
C THR A 301 22.87 -7.45 2.87
N ASN A 302 23.79 -6.58 3.24
CA ASN A 302 23.85 -5.20 2.80
C ASN A 302 24.41 -5.07 1.37
N PRO A 303 24.22 -3.93 0.69
CA PRO A 303 24.80 -3.68 -0.64
C PRO A 303 26.33 -3.81 -0.71
N ASP A 304 27.03 -3.62 0.42
CA ASP A 304 28.49 -3.80 0.52
C ASP A 304 28.94 -5.24 0.76
N GLY A 305 27.99 -6.19 0.82
CA GLY A 305 28.23 -7.61 1.05
C GLY A 305 28.41 -8.00 2.53
N THR A 306 28.27 -7.07 3.46
CA THR A 306 28.27 -7.41 4.90
C THR A 306 26.95 -8.05 5.31
N THR A 307 27.01 -9.03 6.22
CA THR A 307 25.84 -9.77 6.70
C THR A 307 25.64 -9.57 8.20
N TYR A 308 24.38 -9.64 8.64
CA TYR A 308 24.03 -9.62 10.06
C TYR A 308 22.79 -10.49 10.38
N ASP A 309 22.58 -10.79 11.67
CA ASP A 309 21.42 -11.55 12.16
C ASP A 309 20.19 -10.64 12.18
N GLY A 310 19.26 -10.89 11.26
CA GLY A 310 18.07 -10.07 11.12
C GLY A 310 17.10 -10.19 12.30
N ILE A 311 17.12 -11.28 13.07
CA ILE A 311 16.24 -11.44 14.24
C ILE A 311 16.75 -10.58 15.40
N ASN A 312 18.05 -10.63 15.68
CA ASN A 312 18.63 -9.92 16.81
C ASN A 312 18.97 -8.46 16.50
N ASP A 313 19.35 -8.18 15.25
CA ASP A 313 19.87 -6.87 14.81
C ASP A 313 18.89 -6.13 13.88
N SER A 314 17.63 -6.59 13.77
CA SER A 314 16.60 -5.84 13.05
C SER A 314 16.45 -4.44 13.63
N TYR A 315 16.21 -3.44 12.76
CA TYR A 315 16.00 -2.08 13.23
C TYR A 315 14.87 -1.98 14.25
N LYS A 316 13.78 -2.71 14.00
CA LYS A 316 12.62 -2.81 14.89
C LYS A 316 12.03 -4.20 14.81
N HIS A 317 11.64 -4.71 15.96
CA HIS A 317 10.83 -5.92 16.07
C HIS A 317 9.63 -5.65 16.99
N PHE A 318 8.46 -6.14 16.62
CA PHE A 318 7.31 -6.23 17.52
C PHE A 318 6.48 -7.48 17.25
N SER A 319 5.83 -7.97 18.30
CA SER A 319 4.91 -9.10 18.21
C SER A 319 3.47 -8.61 18.29
N ALA A 320 2.63 -9.07 17.38
CA ALA A 320 1.19 -8.84 17.38
C ALA A 320 0.47 -10.18 17.33
N SER A 321 -0.40 -10.44 18.30
CA SER A 321 -1.20 -11.66 18.46
C SER A 321 -0.57 -12.99 17.99
N GLU A 322 -0.52 -13.23 16.68
CA GLU A 322 -0.01 -14.45 16.06
C GLU A 322 1.14 -14.19 15.07
N THR A 323 1.67 -12.95 15.00
CA THR A 323 2.70 -12.54 14.05
C THR A 323 3.87 -11.87 14.75
N ASN A 324 5.07 -12.02 14.18
CA ASN A 324 6.25 -11.23 14.49
C ASN A 324 6.61 -10.38 13.27
N HIS A 325 6.87 -9.11 13.48
CA HIS A 325 7.22 -8.14 12.46
C HIS A 325 8.66 -7.68 12.67
N TYR A 326 9.48 -7.81 11.63
CA TYR A 326 10.88 -7.39 11.62
C TYR A 326 11.09 -6.35 10.53
N TYR A 327 11.70 -5.23 10.86
CA TYR A 327 11.95 -4.12 9.94
C TYR A 327 13.44 -3.94 9.72
N PHE A 328 13.80 -3.75 8.45
CA PHE A 328 15.15 -3.52 8.00
C PHE A 328 15.17 -2.22 7.20
N LEU A 329 16.09 -1.32 7.52
CA LEU A 329 16.24 -0.04 6.83
C LEU A 329 17.32 -0.08 5.74
N ASP A 330 18.15 -1.10 5.79
CA ASP A 330 19.23 -1.37 4.85
C ASP A 330 19.21 -2.89 4.58
N GLY A 331 19.56 -3.31 3.40
CA GLY A 331 19.62 -4.72 3.01
C GLY A 331 19.29 -4.89 1.53
N SER A 332 20.14 -5.59 0.80
CA SER A 332 19.94 -5.88 -0.63
C SER A 332 19.44 -7.29 -0.86
N SER A 333 19.69 -8.21 0.08
CA SER A 333 19.15 -9.56 0.02
C SER A 333 18.96 -10.16 1.40
N PHE A 334 18.06 -11.12 1.48
CA PHE A 334 17.62 -11.76 2.70
C PHE A 334 17.62 -13.28 2.51
N GLN A 335 18.27 -13.99 3.43
CA GLN A 335 18.18 -15.43 3.52
C GLN A 335 17.40 -15.80 4.77
N ILE A 336 16.33 -16.57 4.60
CA ILE A 336 15.49 -17.02 5.68
C ILE A 336 15.54 -18.53 5.70
N GLU A 337 16.11 -19.11 6.75
CA GLU A 337 16.05 -20.54 6.98
C GLU A 337 14.96 -20.85 7.98
N SER A 338 14.14 -21.82 7.64
CA SER A 338 13.10 -22.33 8.51
C SER A 338 13.24 -23.81 8.76
N LYS A 339 13.37 -24.18 10.02
CA LYS A 339 13.32 -25.55 10.46
C LYS A 339 11.91 -25.90 10.89
N ASN A 340 11.25 -26.77 10.14
CA ASN A 340 9.86 -27.14 10.35
C ASN A 340 9.70 -28.59 10.85
N PRO A 341 10.10 -28.90 12.09
CA PRO A 341 10.10 -30.27 12.61
C PRO A 341 8.69 -30.90 12.68
N ASN A 342 7.65 -30.06 12.67
CA ASN A 342 6.25 -30.51 12.75
C ASN A 342 5.56 -30.52 11.37
N LYS A 343 6.30 -30.31 10.28
CA LYS A 343 5.77 -30.24 8.90
C LYS A 343 4.60 -29.26 8.73
N LYS A 344 4.64 -28.14 9.42
CA LYS A 344 3.61 -27.09 9.35
C LYS A 344 4.07 -25.97 8.43
N SER A 345 3.11 -25.38 7.73
CA SER A 345 3.36 -24.24 6.85
C SER A 345 3.87 -23.04 7.61
N ILE A 346 4.82 -22.34 7.03
CA ILE A 346 5.39 -21.10 7.53
C ILE A 346 5.08 -20.05 6.49
N PHE A 347 4.48 -18.95 6.92
CA PHE A 347 4.17 -17.83 6.06
C PHE A 347 5.11 -16.69 6.38
N LEU A 348 5.79 -16.22 5.37
CA LEU A 348 6.66 -15.08 5.42
C LEU A 348 6.14 -14.06 4.42
N THR A 349 6.04 -12.82 4.80
CA THR A 349 5.72 -11.74 3.89
C THR A 349 6.92 -10.82 3.83
N HIS A 350 7.46 -10.62 2.64
CA HIS A 350 8.49 -9.64 2.36
C HIS A 350 7.89 -8.53 1.50
N ILE A 351 8.07 -7.30 1.92
CA ILE A 351 7.55 -6.13 1.23
C ILE A 351 8.72 -5.30 0.74
N ILE A 352 8.88 -5.20 -0.57
CA ILE A 352 9.91 -4.39 -1.20
C ILE A 352 9.24 -3.15 -1.81
N ASN A 353 9.61 -1.97 -1.33
CA ASN A 353 9.29 -0.68 -1.96
C ASN A 353 7.82 -0.44 -2.29
N GLU A 354 6.86 -0.90 -1.46
CA GLU A 354 5.42 -0.80 -1.76
C GLU A 354 4.97 -1.37 -3.11
N ARG A 355 5.90 -1.67 -3.99
CA ARG A 355 5.61 -2.10 -5.36
C ARG A 355 5.45 -3.61 -5.48
N ARG A 356 6.02 -4.36 -4.56
CA ARG A 356 6.02 -5.82 -4.62
C ARG A 356 5.87 -6.46 -3.25
N HIS A 357 4.94 -7.38 -3.13
CA HIS A 357 4.81 -8.25 -1.97
C HIS A 357 5.22 -9.66 -2.37
N ILE A 358 6.15 -10.24 -1.65
CA ILE A 358 6.58 -11.62 -1.82
C ILE A 358 6.14 -12.38 -0.57
N ILE A 359 5.31 -13.39 -0.76
CA ILE A 359 4.76 -14.20 0.34
C ILE A 359 5.19 -15.66 0.13
N PRO A 360 6.43 -16.01 0.45
CA PRO A 360 6.88 -17.39 0.34
C PRO A 360 6.44 -18.20 1.55
N SER A 361 6.06 -19.44 1.33
CA SER A 361 5.82 -20.40 2.38
C SER A 361 6.28 -21.79 1.97
N ALA A 362 6.53 -22.65 2.95
CA ALA A 362 6.84 -24.05 2.71
C ALA A 362 6.26 -24.95 3.81
N SER A 363 5.97 -26.20 3.43
CA SER A 363 5.55 -27.25 4.36
C SER A 363 6.20 -28.58 4.00
N GLY A 364 6.21 -29.51 4.94
CA GLY A 364 6.73 -30.86 4.69
C GLY A 364 8.16 -31.08 5.17
N GLY A 365 9.00 -30.08 5.28
CA GLY A 365 10.41 -30.18 5.68
C GLY A 365 11.03 -28.81 5.99
N ASP A 366 12.33 -28.80 6.19
CA ASP A 366 13.12 -27.61 6.41
C ASP A 366 13.36 -26.89 5.07
N ALA A 367 13.21 -25.56 5.05
CA ALA A 367 13.29 -24.75 3.84
C ALA A 367 14.18 -23.52 4.03
N SER A 368 14.81 -23.06 2.95
CA SER A 368 15.47 -21.77 2.82
C SER A 368 14.77 -20.93 1.76
N PHE A 369 14.65 -19.63 2.04
CA PHE A 369 14.17 -18.62 1.12
C PHE A 369 15.26 -17.58 0.95
N ASP A 370 15.83 -17.47 -0.24
CA ASP A 370 16.76 -16.40 -0.59
C ASP A 370 15.99 -15.36 -1.42
N ILE A 371 15.92 -14.14 -0.95
CA ILE A 371 15.10 -13.08 -1.52
C ILE A 371 15.99 -11.87 -1.80
N ASP A 372 16.00 -11.42 -3.03
CA ASP A 372 16.60 -10.15 -3.45
C ASP A 372 15.59 -9.29 -4.24
N ASP A 373 16.03 -8.16 -4.76
CA ASP A 373 15.15 -7.20 -5.43
C ASP A 373 14.39 -7.80 -6.63
N ASN A 374 14.93 -8.78 -7.32
CA ASN A 374 14.33 -9.34 -8.53
C ASN A 374 14.09 -10.84 -8.45
N LYS A 375 14.68 -11.53 -7.49
CA LYS A 375 14.69 -12.99 -7.46
C LYS A 375 14.29 -13.56 -6.11
N VAL A 376 13.50 -14.60 -6.16
CA VAL A 376 13.17 -15.44 -5.00
C VAL A 376 13.62 -16.86 -5.30
N LYS A 377 14.40 -17.44 -4.40
CA LYS A 377 14.82 -18.83 -4.47
C LYS A 377 14.30 -19.57 -3.25
N ILE A 378 13.72 -20.73 -3.49
CA ILE A 378 13.18 -21.61 -2.45
C ILE A 378 13.93 -22.93 -2.53
N SER A 379 14.53 -23.35 -1.43
CA SER A 379 15.34 -24.55 -1.37
C SER A 379 14.94 -25.46 -0.23
N SER A 380 14.97 -26.76 -0.44
CA SER A 380 14.91 -27.76 0.63
C SER A 380 16.28 -27.89 1.28
N LEU A 381 16.35 -27.70 2.60
CA LEU A 381 17.63 -27.78 3.34
C LEU A 381 18.14 -29.20 3.54
N ASN A 382 17.27 -30.20 3.53
CA ASN A 382 17.61 -31.59 3.83
C ASN A 382 17.44 -32.53 2.62
N ASN A 383 17.22 -32.02 1.42
CA ASN A 383 16.83 -32.77 0.23
C ASN A 383 15.57 -33.67 0.46
N GLU A 384 14.73 -33.28 1.41
CA GLU A 384 13.40 -33.86 1.59
C GLU A 384 12.41 -33.07 0.70
N GLU A 385 11.40 -33.74 0.19
CA GLU A 385 10.37 -33.06 -0.58
C GLU A 385 9.60 -32.10 0.32
N ILE A 386 9.62 -30.82 -0.03
CA ILE A 386 8.79 -29.76 0.56
C ILE A 386 7.72 -29.34 -0.46
N GLU A 387 6.57 -28.91 0.03
CA GLU A 387 5.58 -28.22 -0.77
C GLU A 387 5.75 -26.72 -0.53
N TYR A 388 6.06 -25.97 -1.58
CA TYR A 388 6.16 -24.51 -1.52
C TYR A 388 4.90 -23.85 -2.07
N ASP A 389 4.64 -22.64 -1.56
CA ASP A 389 3.61 -21.75 -2.03
C ASP A 389 4.21 -20.32 -2.04
N LEU A 390 4.31 -19.73 -3.22
CA LEU A 390 4.88 -18.42 -3.44
C LEU A 390 3.83 -17.52 -4.10
N ASP A 391 3.40 -16.51 -3.37
CA ASP A 391 2.50 -15.47 -3.88
C ASP A 391 3.31 -14.18 -4.12
N ILE A 392 3.31 -13.68 -5.35
CA ILE A 392 3.97 -12.44 -5.76
C ILE A 392 2.92 -11.45 -6.20
N ARG A 393 2.86 -10.31 -5.53
CA ARG A 393 1.90 -9.24 -5.80
C ARG A 393 2.63 -7.97 -6.15
N PHE A 394 2.27 -7.39 -7.28
CA PHE A 394 2.78 -6.10 -7.72
C PHE A 394 1.73 -5.02 -7.47
N ASN A 395 2.12 -3.97 -6.77
CA ASN A 395 1.28 -2.78 -6.60
C ASN A 395 1.70 -1.75 -7.65
N GLU A 396 1.03 -1.71 -8.78
CA GLU A 396 1.11 -0.58 -9.70
C GLU A 396 -0.07 0.35 -9.40
N ASP A 397 0.20 1.51 -8.82
CA ASP A 397 -0.74 2.56 -8.44
C ASP A 397 -1.80 2.23 -7.37
N GLU A 398 -1.97 3.13 -6.44
CA GLU A 398 -2.74 3.05 -5.19
C GLU A 398 -4.21 2.65 -5.31
N TYR A 399 -4.78 2.65 -6.50
CA TYR A 399 -6.21 2.39 -6.71
C TYR A 399 -6.52 1.54 -7.95
N ASN A 400 -5.51 1.22 -8.73
CA ASN A 400 -5.63 0.29 -9.84
C ASN A 400 -4.65 -0.84 -9.59
N PHE A 401 -5.09 -1.85 -8.85
CA PHE A 401 -4.47 -3.17 -9.00
C PHE A 401 -4.62 -3.54 -10.47
N SER A 402 -3.51 -3.52 -11.21
CA SER A 402 -3.55 -4.11 -12.54
C SER A 402 -3.90 -5.58 -12.34
N PRO A 403 -5.00 -6.07 -12.90
CA PRO A 403 -5.47 -7.43 -12.70
C PRO A 403 -4.43 -8.50 -13.08
N HIS A 404 -3.39 -8.11 -13.75
CA HIS A 404 -2.48 -9.03 -14.43
C HIS A 404 -1.14 -9.23 -13.72
N ASN A 405 -0.95 -8.68 -12.53
CA ASN A 405 0.37 -8.66 -11.88
C ASN A 405 0.43 -9.49 -10.58
N ASN A 406 -0.58 -10.32 -10.28
CA ASN A 406 -0.53 -11.19 -9.12
C ASN A 406 -0.38 -12.64 -9.57
N PHE A 407 0.65 -13.29 -9.06
CA PHE A 407 0.96 -14.68 -9.37
C PHE A 407 1.09 -15.49 -8.08
N GLU A 408 0.54 -16.68 -8.08
CA GLU A 408 0.75 -17.67 -7.03
C GLU A 408 1.29 -18.95 -7.67
N PHE A 409 2.35 -19.48 -7.11
CA PHE A 409 3.03 -20.68 -7.56
C PHE A 409 3.04 -21.72 -6.45
N ILE A 410 2.41 -22.88 -6.69
CA ILE A 410 2.32 -23.95 -5.68
C ILE A 410 2.87 -25.24 -6.27
N GLY A 411 3.87 -25.83 -5.63
CA GLY A 411 4.44 -27.08 -6.10
C GLY A 411 5.42 -27.74 -5.14
N PRO A 412 5.84 -28.96 -5.45
CA PRO A 412 6.86 -29.67 -4.70
C PRO A 412 8.26 -29.30 -5.17
N THR A 413 9.22 -29.35 -4.24
CA THR A 413 10.64 -29.41 -4.56
C THR A 413 11.41 -30.20 -3.51
N ASP A 414 12.38 -31.00 -3.94
CA ASP A 414 13.35 -31.67 -3.07
C ASP A 414 14.75 -31.06 -3.18
N ASN A 415 14.88 -29.96 -3.93
CA ASN A 415 16.14 -29.26 -4.16
C ASN A 415 15.91 -27.74 -4.15
N GLU A 416 15.98 -27.11 -5.31
CA GLU A 416 15.90 -25.67 -5.48
C GLU A 416 14.94 -25.33 -6.63
N VAL A 417 14.10 -24.31 -6.40
CA VAL A 417 13.31 -23.62 -7.42
C VAL A 417 13.51 -22.12 -7.28
N TRP A 418 13.47 -21.39 -8.39
CA TRP A 418 13.67 -19.95 -8.38
C TRP A 418 12.66 -19.24 -9.28
N PHE A 419 12.38 -18.02 -8.93
CA PHE A 419 11.43 -17.12 -9.57
C PHE A 419 12.11 -15.76 -9.74
N GLU A 420 12.11 -15.22 -10.94
CA GLU A 420 12.80 -13.96 -11.26
C GLU A 420 11.86 -13.04 -12.02
N GLN A 421 11.78 -11.79 -11.59
CA GLN A 421 10.97 -10.79 -12.26
C GLN A 421 11.59 -10.41 -13.59
N ALA A 422 10.79 -10.42 -14.65
CA ALA A 422 11.12 -9.90 -15.97
C ALA A 422 10.17 -8.76 -16.35
N ASP A 423 10.49 -8.00 -17.38
CA ASP A 423 9.67 -6.88 -17.86
C ASP A 423 8.23 -7.32 -18.25
N GLU A 424 8.07 -8.57 -18.72
CA GLU A 424 6.79 -9.08 -19.23
C GLU A 424 6.11 -10.09 -18.29
N GLY A 425 6.71 -10.47 -17.15
CA GLY A 425 6.16 -11.51 -16.28
C GLY A 425 7.16 -12.07 -15.28
N ILE A 426 7.02 -13.35 -14.95
CA ILE A 426 7.91 -14.07 -14.02
C ILE A 426 8.60 -15.21 -14.73
N ILE A 427 9.92 -15.22 -14.70
CA ILE A 427 10.73 -16.37 -15.12
C ILE A 427 10.78 -17.38 -13.97
N ILE A 428 10.52 -18.63 -14.26
CA ILE A 428 10.56 -19.73 -13.28
C ILE A 428 11.53 -20.81 -13.73
N GLY A 429 12.24 -21.44 -12.80
CA GLY A 429 13.15 -22.52 -13.10
C GLY A 429 13.64 -23.28 -11.87
N GLY A 430 14.44 -24.30 -12.08
CA GLY A 430 15.02 -25.10 -11.00
C GLY A 430 16.06 -26.10 -11.51
N ASP A 431 17.03 -26.45 -10.68
CA ASP A 431 18.14 -27.35 -11.05
C ASP A 431 17.68 -28.74 -11.46
N LYS A 432 16.60 -29.24 -10.89
CA LYS A 432 15.98 -30.53 -11.24
C LYS A 432 14.70 -30.36 -12.07
N GLY A 433 14.47 -29.16 -12.60
CA GLY A 433 13.22 -28.78 -13.22
C GLY A 433 12.22 -28.24 -12.18
N ILE A 434 11.08 -27.78 -12.65
CA ILE A 434 10.01 -27.24 -11.81
C ILE A 434 8.69 -27.90 -12.16
N LYS A 435 7.91 -28.22 -11.12
CA LYS A 435 6.53 -28.67 -11.23
C LYS A 435 5.69 -27.80 -10.32
N CYS A 436 4.76 -27.06 -10.88
CA CYS A 436 3.90 -26.22 -10.07
C CYS A 436 2.55 -25.95 -10.74
N ASN A 437 1.59 -25.56 -9.93
CA ASN A 437 0.40 -24.85 -10.38
C ASN A 437 0.69 -23.37 -10.35
N VAL A 438 0.37 -22.69 -11.44
CA VAL A 438 0.46 -21.23 -11.57
C VAL A 438 -0.96 -20.69 -11.58
N TYR A 439 -1.21 -19.77 -10.67
CA TYR A 439 -2.46 -19.02 -10.59
C TYR A 439 -2.17 -17.56 -10.90
N SER A 440 -3.05 -16.93 -11.67
CA SER A 440 -3.09 -15.47 -11.75
C SER A 440 -4.46 -15.00 -11.29
N TYR A 441 -4.49 -13.95 -10.48
CA TYR A 441 -5.73 -13.48 -9.90
C TYR A 441 -5.75 -11.97 -9.72
N ASP A 442 -6.98 -11.43 -9.75
CA ASP A 442 -7.26 -10.04 -9.45
C ASP A 442 -7.67 -9.89 -8.00
N MET A 443 -7.03 -9.00 -7.28
CA MET A 443 -7.55 -8.54 -6.00
C MET A 443 -8.44 -7.33 -6.22
N LEU A 444 -9.74 -7.54 -6.32
CA LEU A 444 -10.73 -6.47 -6.28
C LEU A 444 -11.16 -6.22 -4.84
N PHE A 445 -11.30 -4.95 -4.48
CA PHE A 445 -11.94 -4.58 -3.22
C PHE A 445 -13.41 -4.26 -3.50
N ASN A 446 -14.33 -4.94 -2.82
CA ASN A 446 -15.74 -4.55 -2.88
C ASN A 446 -15.92 -3.18 -2.22
N GLY A 447 -17.07 -2.53 -2.47
CA GLY A 447 -17.39 -1.21 -1.88
C GLY A 447 -17.40 -1.15 -0.34
N LYS A 448 -17.01 -2.23 0.35
CA LYS A 448 -16.81 -2.32 1.81
C LYS A 448 -15.33 -2.57 2.19
N GLY A 449 -14.41 -2.46 1.22
CA GLY A 449 -12.99 -2.67 1.46
C GLY A 449 -12.58 -4.12 1.76
N LYS A 450 -13.43 -5.10 1.44
CA LYS A 450 -13.04 -6.52 1.54
C LYS A 450 -12.46 -6.99 0.22
N PRO A 451 -11.33 -7.70 0.23
CA PRO A 451 -10.78 -8.31 -0.97
C PRO A 451 -11.78 -9.35 -1.51
N VAL A 452 -12.00 -9.31 -2.81
CA VAL A 452 -12.79 -10.30 -3.56
C VAL A 452 -11.93 -10.74 -4.72
N SER A 453 -11.50 -11.99 -4.75
CA SER A 453 -10.84 -12.56 -5.93
C SER A 453 -11.85 -12.69 -7.05
N SER A 454 -11.57 -12.16 -8.21
CA SER A 454 -12.54 -12.10 -9.30
C SER A 454 -12.21 -12.96 -10.51
N MET A 455 -10.98 -13.36 -10.73
CA MET A 455 -10.61 -14.30 -11.80
C MET A 455 -9.39 -15.11 -11.36
N GLU A 456 -9.53 -16.42 -11.43
CA GLU A 456 -8.42 -17.37 -11.30
C GLU A 456 -8.18 -17.99 -12.67
N ASN A 457 -7.06 -17.66 -13.30
CA ASN A 457 -6.51 -18.47 -14.37
C ASN A 457 -5.55 -19.48 -13.73
N GLN A 458 -5.86 -20.74 -13.81
CA GLN A 458 -5.02 -21.81 -13.30
C GLN A 458 -4.42 -22.59 -14.47
N LYS A 459 -3.10 -22.80 -14.44
CA LYS A 459 -2.42 -23.72 -15.34
C LYS A 459 -1.33 -24.48 -14.58
N SER A 460 -1.18 -25.75 -14.89
CA SER A 460 -0.06 -26.55 -14.38
C SER A 460 1.14 -26.44 -15.31
N VAL A 461 2.33 -26.50 -14.74
CA VAL A 461 3.61 -26.40 -15.44
C VAL A 461 4.51 -27.53 -15.01
N ASN A 462 5.19 -28.13 -15.99
CA ASN A 462 6.24 -29.10 -15.77
C ASN A 462 7.41 -28.76 -16.71
N VAL A 463 8.48 -28.22 -16.14
CA VAL A 463 9.67 -27.78 -16.89
C VAL A 463 10.83 -28.73 -16.58
N THR A 464 11.60 -29.11 -17.56
CA THR A 464 12.76 -29.97 -17.36
C THR A 464 13.89 -29.32 -16.58
N ALA A 465 14.80 -30.12 -16.05
CA ALA A 465 16.01 -29.63 -15.40
C ALA A 465 16.81 -28.70 -16.34
N TYR A 466 17.38 -27.65 -15.76
CA TYR A 466 18.21 -26.63 -16.44
C TYR A 466 17.50 -25.79 -17.51
N LYS A 467 16.17 -25.85 -17.55
CA LYS A 467 15.37 -24.99 -18.38
C LYS A 467 14.58 -24.00 -17.50
N SER A 468 14.22 -22.90 -18.10
CA SER A 468 13.38 -21.91 -17.48
C SER A 468 12.21 -21.53 -18.39
N LEU A 469 11.19 -20.96 -17.81
CA LEU A 469 9.95 -20.60 -18.48
C LEU A 469 9.55 -19.21 -18.07
N LEU A 470 9.15 -18.36 -19.02
CA LEU A 470 8.55 -17.08 -18.74
C LEU A 470 7.03 -17.23 -18.66
N VAL A 471 6.48 -16.95 -17.48
CA VAL A 471 5.04 -16.88 -17.25
C VAL A 471 4.59 -15.45 -17.51
N THR A 472 3.69 -15.25 -18.47
CA THR A 472 3.20 -13.95 -18.92
C THR A 472 1.73 -14.03 -19.33
N PHE A 473 1.21 -12.97 -19.97
CA PHE A 473 -0.18 -12.91 -20.44
C PHE A 473 -0.25 -12.58 -21.93
N ASP A 474 -1.28 -13.10 -22.61
CA ASP A 474 -1.62 -12.69 -23.97
C ASP A 474 -2.45 -11.38 -23.98
N ASP A 475 -2.74 -10.86 -25.17
CA ASP A 475 -3.56 -9.65 -25.36
C ASP A 475 -5.00 -9.78 -24.80
N TYR A 476 -5.43 -10.98 -24.46
CA TYR A 476 -6.75 -11.28 -23.88
C TYR A 476 -6.68 -11.62 -22.39
N ASN A 477 -5.50 -11.40 -21.76
CA ASN A 477 -5.24 -11.67 -20.35
C ASN A 477 -5.28 -13.17 -19.96
N ASN A 478 -4.99 -14.06 -20.90
CA ASN A 478 -4.80 -15.46 -20.56
C ASN A 478 -3.33 -15.72 -20.23
N LEU A 479 -3.09 -16.54 -19.20
CA LEU A 479 -1.74 -17.02 -18.88
C LEU A 479 -1.11 -17.71 -20.11
N MET A 480 0.11 -17.27 -20.44
CA MET A 480 0.95 -17.86 -21.46
C MET A 480 2.28 -18.28 -20.87
N PHE A 481 2.87 -19.31 -21.44
CA PHE A 481 4.20 -19.80 -21.13
C PHE A 481 5.09 -19.64 -22.35
N LYS A 482 6.14 -18.84 -22.21
CA LYS A 482 7.15 -18.65 -23.25
C LYS A 482 8.42 -19.41 -22.85
N ILE A 483 9.09 -19.98 -23.80
CA ILE A 483 10.33 -20.73 -23.65
C ILE A 483 11.46 -20.05 -24.40
N ASP A 484 12.65 -20.13 -23.84
CA ASP A 484 13.91 -19.80 -24.47
C ASP A 484 14.39 -21.07 -25.17
N THR A 485 14.34 -21.07 -26.50
CA THR A 485 14.62 -22.29 -27.29
C THR A 485 16.11 -22.53 -27.55
N ASP A 486 16.94 -21.48 -27.47
CA ASP A 486 18.37 -21.55 -27.77
C ASP A 486 19.29 -21.15 -26.60
N ASP A 487 18.72 -20.96 -25.39
CA ASP A 487 19.41 -20.62 -24.15
C ASP A 487 20.16 -19.27 -24.23
N ASP A 488 19.64 -18.30 -24.98
CA ASP A 488 20.23 -16.96 -25.10
C ASP A 488 19.67 -15.94 -24.08
N GLY A 489 18.69 -16.34 -23.28
CA GLY A 489 18.01 -15.51 -22.27
C GLY A 489 16.82 -14.74 -22.83
N VAL A 490 16.41 -15.01 -24.07
CA VAL A 490 15.23 -14.43 -24.70
C VAL A 490 14.13 -15.50 -24.80
N TYR A 491 12.92 -15.14 -24.39
CA TYR A 491 11.76 -16.05 -24.35
C TYR A 491 10.85 -15.78 -25.56
N GLU A 492 11.26 -16.28 -26.73
CA GLU A 492 10.61 -15.93 -28.00
C GLU A 492 9.50 -16.89 -28.42
N SER A 493 9.49 -18.10 -27.90
CA SER A 493 8.55 -19.14 -28.32
C SER A 493 7.49 -19.44 -27.27
N VAL A 494 6.24 -19.60 -27.71
CA VAL A 494 5.15 -20.07 -26.84
C VAL A 494 5.18 -21.58 -26.75
N GLN A 495 5.03 -22.16 -25.56
CA GLN A 495 4.92 -23.60 -25.35
C GLN A 495 3.85 -24.21 -26.27
N GLN A 496 4.25 -25.15 -27.08
CA GLN A 496 3.38 -25.76 -28.08
C GLN A 496 2.59 -26.94 -27.51
N GLN A 497 1.46 -27.24 -28.13
CA GLN A 497 0.72 -28.45 -27.83
C GLN A 497 1.55 -29.67 -28.10
N GLY A 498 1.71 -30.55 -27.11
CA GLY A 498 2.57 -31.74 -27.16
C GLY A 498 3.93 -31.57 -26.47
N ASP A 499 4.39 -30.33 -26.24
CA ASP A 499 5.61 -30.04 -25.47
C ASP A 499 5.26 -30.05 -23.96
N ALA A 500 5.12 -31.23 -23.40
CA ALA A 500 4.60 -31.44 -22.05
C ALA A 500 5.62 -31.08 -20.95
N ASN A 501 6.92 -31.07 -21.29
CA ASN A 501 8.00 -30.76 -20.35
C ASN A 501 8.60 -29.36 -20.55
N ALA A 502 8.02 -28.56 -21.47
CA ALA A 502 8.41 -27.20 -21.80
C ALA A 502 9.92 -27.06 -22.15
N ASP A 503 10.47 -27.97 -22.94
CA ASP A 503 11.86 -27.88 -23.43
C ASP A 503 11.98 -27.34 -24.86
N GLY A 504 10.84 -27.05 -25.50
CA GLY A 504 10.76 -26.50 -26.86
C GLY A 504 10.81 -27.54 -27.97
N VAL A 505 10.88 -28.83 -27.63
CA VAL A 505 10.94 -29.93 -28.60
C VAL A 505 9.86 -30.96 -28.30
N ILE A 506 9.06 -31.33 -29.27
CA ILE A 506 8.06 -32.40 -29.09
C ILE A 506 8.69 -33.73 -29.43
N ASP A 507 9.01 -34.56 -28.39
CA ASP A 507 9.67 -35.83 -28.55
C ASP A 507 9.20 -36.92 -27.54
N ALA A 508 10.00 -37.96 -27.37
CA ALA A 508 9.68 -39.08 -26.48
C ALA A 508 9.72 -38.70 -24.99
N SER A 509 10.38 -37.57 -24.62
CA SER A 509 10.41 -37.07 -23.23
C SER A 509 9.07 -36.53 -22.83
N ASP A 510 8.35 -35.88 -23.76
CA ASP A 510 7.01 -35.38 -23.53
C ASP A 510 5.99 -36.48 -23.31
N ALA A 511 6.06 -37.49 -24.16
CA ALA A 511 5.22 -38.68 -23.99
C ALA A 511 5.46 -39.36 -22.62
N SER A 512 6.70 -39.35 -22.14
CA SER A 512 7.06 -39.88 -20.82
C SER A 512 6.49 -38.97 -19.70
N THR A 513 6.51 -37.66 -19.89
CA THR A 513 5.96 -36.67 -18.98
C THR A 513 4.43 -36.82 -18.87
N ILE A 514 3.73 -36.94 -19.99
CA ILE A 514 2.28 -37.20 -20.03
C ILE A 514 1.94 -38.52 -19.31
N LEU A 515 2.66 -39.60 -19.57
CA LEU A 515 2.41 -40.86 -18.90
C LEU A 515 2.66 -40.84 -17.40
N ALA A 516 3.70 -40.13 -16.96
CA ALA A 516 3.99 -39.93 -15.53
C ALA A 516 2.90 -39.15 -14.84
N GLY A 517 2.42 -38.05 -15.44
CA GLY A 517 1.33 -37.26 -14.94
C GLY A 517 0.01 -38.04 -14.88
N TYR A 518 -0.33 -38.76 -15.95
CA TYR A 518 -1.49 -39.65 -15.98
C TYR A 518 -1.46 -40.71 -14.88
N ALA A 519 -0.29 -41.31 -14.63
CA ALA A 519 -0.11 -42.28 -13.56
C ALA A 519 -0.29 -41.65 -12.17
N ASN A 520 0.20 -40.42 -11.98
CA ASN A 520 -0.02 -39.66 -10.77
C ASN A 520 -1.51 -39.37 -10.54
N ALA A 521 -2.20 -38.79 -11.52
CA ALA A 521 -3.62 -38.52 -11.48
C ALA A 521 -4.44 -39.79 -11.19
N SER A 522 -4.14 -40.89 -11.86
CA SER A 522 -4.79 -42.18 -11.66
C SER A 522 -4.58 -42.77 -10.27
N SER A 523 -3.49 -42.40 -9.58
CA SER A 523 -3.19 -42.80 -8.21
C SER A 523 -3.68 -41.80 -7.15
N GLY A 524 -4.38 -40.73 -7.57
CA GLY A 524 -4.87 -39.66 -6.70
C GLY A 524 -3.80 -38.68 -6.22
N LYS A 525 -2.65 -38.62 -6.92
CA LYS A 525 -1.61 -37.62 -6.71
C LYS A 525 -1.79 -36.46 -7.68
N GLN A 526 -1.23 -35.30 -7.32
CA GLN A 526 -1.16 -34.16 -8.23
C GLN A 526 -0.29 -34.51 -9.45
N ASP A 527 -0.71 -34.13 -10.66
CA ASP A 527 -0.03 -34.46 -11.90
C ASP A 527 0.78 -33.32 -12.53
N TYR A 528 0.46 -32.07 -12.23
CA TYR A 528 1.11 -30.87 -12.78
C TYR A 528 1.15 -30.83 -14.33
N LEU A 529 0.20 -31.45 -14.98
CA LEU A 529 0.05 -31.40 -16.43
C LEU A 529 -0.83 -30.23 -16.85
N ASN A 530 -0.37 -29.46 -17.82
CA ASN A 530 -1.20 -28.47 -18.48
C ASN A 530 -2.14 -29.19 -19.47
N GLU A 531 -3.40 -29.35 -19.12
CA GLU A 531 -4.39 -30.08 -19.93
C GLU A 531 -4.41 -29.60 -21.39
N ARG A 532 -4.32 -28.28 -21.63
CA ARG A 532 -4.34 -27.73 -23.00
C ARG A 532 -3.13 -28.15 -23.82
N ILE A 533 -1.98 -28.33 -23.19
CA ILE A 533 -0.73 -28.74 -23.84
C ILE A 533 -0.69 -30.27 -24.02
N CYS A 534 -1.14 -31.00 -23.01
CA CYS A 534 -0.99 -32.46 -22.91
C CYS A 534 -2.13 -33.25 -23.54
N ASP A 535 -3.33 -32.66 -23.74
CA ASP A 535 -4.43 -33.24 -24.55
C ASP A 535 -4.07 -33.10 -26.05
N TYR A 536 -3.12 -33.94 -26.48
CA TYR A 536 -2.53 -33.83 -27.80
C TYR A 536 -3.48 -34.32 -28.91
N ASN A 537 -4.31 -35.30 -28.60
CA ASN A 537 -5.32 -35.83 -29.52
C ASN A 537 -6.64 -35.07 -29.52
N LEU A 538 -6.82 -34.06 -28.64
CA LEU A 538 -7.97 -33.18 -28.50
C LEU A 538 -9.27 -33.94 -28.17
N ASP A 539 -9.19 -35.01 -27.39
CA ASP A 539 -10.40 -35.75 -26.96
C ASP A 539 -10.99 -35.25 -25.62
N GLY A 540 -10.37 -34.23 -24.99
CA GLY A 540 -10.80 -33.60 -23.76
C GLY A 540 -10.35 -34.34 -22.51
N LYS A 541 -9.34 -35.19 -22.60
CA LYS A 541 -8.71 -35.90 -21.48
C LYS A 541 -7.21 -35.97 -21.71
N VAL A 542 -6.47 -35.97 -20.61
CA VAL A 542 -5.02 -36.23 -20.66
C VAL A 542 -4.78 -37.65 -20.16
N ASP A 543 -4.42 -38.57 -21.09
CA ASP A 543 -4.18 -39.99 -20.77
C ASP A 543 -3.08 -40.64 -21.66
N ALA A 544 -2.98 -41.96 -21.60
CA ALA A 544 -1.99 -42.70 -22.37
C ALA A 544 -2.18 -42.61 -23.91
N SER A 545 -3.36 -42.18 -24.37
CA SER A 545 -3.60 -42.00 -25.81
C SER A 545 -2.89 -40.76 -26.34
N ASP A 546 -2.77 -39.71 -25.53
CA ASP A 546 -2.02 -38.49 -25.88
C ASP A 546 -0.53 -38.78 -25.99
N ALA A 547 0.03 -39.48 -24.99
CA ALA A 547 1.41 -39.91 -25.05
C ALA A 547 1.71 -40.76 -26.31
N SER A 548 0.76 -41.63 -26.69
CA SER A 548 0.88 -42.43 -27.93
C SER A 548 0.83 -41.56 -29.18
N ALA A 549 -0.01 -40.50 -29.16
CA ALA A 549 -0.11 -39.57 -30.29
C ALA A 549 1.16 -38.71 -30.43
N VAL A 550 1.74 -38.23 -29.31
CA VAL A 550 3.05 -37.54 -29.29
C VAL A 550 4.16 -38.46 -29.85
N LEU A 551 4.22 -39.72 -29.41
CA LEU A 551 5.21 -40.68 -29.93
C LEU A 551 5.02 -40.94 -31.43
N ALA A 552 3.79 -41.01 -31.92
CA ALA A 552 3.52 -41.16 -33.34
C ALA A 552 4.01 -39.94 -34.14
N TYR A 553 3.74 -38.75 -33.69
CA TYR A 553 4.26 -37.51 -34.27
C TYR A 553 5.77 -37.50 -34.30
N TYR A 554 6.43 -37.78 -33.17
CA TYR A 554 7.89 -37.85 -33.08
C TYR A 554 8.49 -38.90 -34.04
N ALA A 555 7.87 -40.05 -34.14
CA ALA A 555 8.32 -41.09 -35.07
C ALA A 555 8.21 -40.65 -36.55
N ASP A 556 7.16 -39.96 -36.91
CA ASP A 556 6.95 -39.43 -38.26
C ASP A 556 7.99 -38.36 -38.61
N ILE A 557 8.21 -37.38 -37.71
CA ILE A 557 9.27 -36.36 -37.89
C ILE A 557 10.66 -37.00 -37.99
N SER A 558 10.99 -37.91 -37.07
CA SER A 558 12.30 -38.58 -37.02
C SER A 558 12.55 -39.46 -38.27
N SER A 559 11.50 -39.96 -38.91
CA SER A 559 11.60 -40.73 -40.15
C SER A 559 11.62 -39.87 -41.44
N GLY A 560 11.61 -38.53 -41.28
CA GLY A 560 11.62 -37.58 -42.39
C GLY A 560 10.28 -37.43 -43.12
N LYS A 561 9.18 -37.85 -42.52
CA LYS A 561 7.85 -37.53 -42.99
C LYS A 561 7.52 -36.09 -42.49
N THR A 562 7.70 -35.13 -43.38
CA THR A 562 7.14 -33.79 -43.17
C THR A 562 5.71 -33.76 -43.66
N GLU A 563 4.80 -33.13 -42.89
CA GLU A 563 3.46 -32.79 -43.41
C GLU A 563 3.54 -31.93 -44.67
#